data_47f9ce719e2f89519399eb479373b830
#
_entry.id   47f9ce719e2f89519399eb479373b830
#
_cell.length_a   1.000
_cell.length_b   1.000
_cell.length_c   1.000
_cell.angle_alpha   90.00
_cell.angle_beta   90.00
_cell.angle_gamma   90.00
#
_symmetry.space_group_name_H-M   'P 1'
#
loop_
_entity.id
_entity.type
_entity.pdbx_description
1 polymer ?
#
loop_
_entity_poly.entity_id
_entity_poly.type
_entity_poly.pdbx_seq_one_letter_code
_entity_poly.pdbx_strand_id
1 'polypeptide(L)'
;MVKRESSTVAASTAATVAKAPAMPPPPPEPSALAIALAHLPFANGERLEYQVKYGFLGVGNATLEVLGLDSVRGAPAVHASFVVKGGIRIYRVNDSYESWFDPRSFSTLRAIQNIDEGKYDRQRDFEFFPNRTMLSENGKPETPTVADPLDEASFLFFLRSIPLEVGKTYEFARYFRPEKNPVRVIVERKDTIKVPAGKFNTIVVRPVIKTSGIFGEGGHAEIWFTDDSTRTLVQLKSSLKFGSLNLYLRNRRAGTAWDTAAASVAPAR
;
A
#
# COMPACT_ATOMS: atom_id res chain seq x y z
N MET A 1 -35.31 21.67 98.16
CA MET A 1 -35.56 22.50 96.97
C MET A 1 -34.40 22.21 96.00
N VAL A 2 -34.57 21.31 95.03
CA VAL A 2 -33.54 20.94 94.06
C VAL A 2 -34.15 21.08 92.69
N LYS A 3 -33.63 22.02 91.91
CA LYS A 3 -33.98 22.25 90.50
C LYS A 3 -33.41 21.13 89.67
N ARG A 4 -34.21 20.49 88.87
CA ARG A 4 -33.76 19.63 87.69
C ARG A 4 -33.59 20.48 86.47
N GLU A 5 -32.39 20.49 85.91
CA GLU A 5 -32.16 21.02 84.62
C GLU A 5 -32.37 19.93 83.50
N SER A 6 -33.18 20.26 82.50
CA SER A 6 -33.43 19.40 81.35
C SER A 6 -32.37 19.63 80.30
N SER A 7 -31.64 18.58 80.00
CA SER A 7 -30.65 18.61 78.94
C SER A 7 -31.31 18.25 77.57
N THR A 8 -31.34 19.18 76.68
CA THR A 8 -31.85 19.00 75.30
C THR A 8 -30.77 18.39 74.45
N VAL A 9 -30.95 17.17 73.90
CA VAL A 9 -30.10 16.50 73.02
C VAL A 9 -30.43 17.00 71.60
N ALA A 10 -29.48 17.72 70.95
CA ALA A 10 -29.58 18.10 69.52
C ALA A 10 -29.22 16.94 68.66
N ALA A 11 -30.14 16.49 67.80
CA ALA A 11 -29.92 15.48 66.80
C ALA A 11 -29.13 16.12 65.60
N SER A 12 -27.90 15.64 65.41
CA SER A 12 -27.08 16.01 64.25
C SER A 12 -27.51 15.18 63.02
N THR A 13 -28.11 15.83 62.03
CA THR A 13 -28.46 15.24 60.75
C THR A 13 -27.21 15.24 59.87
N ALA A 14 -26.56 14.08 59.75
CA ALA A 14 -25.47 13.90 58.80
C ALA A 14 -26.02 13.88 57.33
N ALA A 15 -25.72 14.92 56.57
CA ALA A 15 -26.04 14.96 55.12
C ALA A 15 -25.15 14.00 54.39
N THR A 16 -25.72 12.95 53.80
CA THR A 16 -25.04 12.02 52.92
C THR A 16 -24.70 12.74 51.58
N VAL A 17 -23.45 13.10 51.39
CA VAL A 17 -22.97 13.66 50.10
C VAL A 17 -22.99 12.53 49.10
N ALA A 18 -23.93 12.57 48.14
CA ALA A 18 -23.96 11.66 47.02
C ALA A 18 -22.71 11.85 46.16
N LYS A 19 -21.87 10.80 46.05
CA LYS A 19 -20.69 10.77 45.20
C LYS A 19 -21.13 10.87 43.73
N ALA A 20 -20.72 11.93 43.02
CA ALA A 20 -20.98 12.09 41.59
C ALA A 20 -20.51 10.84 40.82
N PRO A 21 -21.25 10.38 39.81
CA PRO A 21 -20.83 9.24 39.01
C PRO A 21 -19.47 9.54 38.35
N ALA A 22 -18.53 8.60 38.45
CA ALA A 22 -17.21 8.74 37.86
C ALA A 22 -17.36 8.87 36.31
N MET A 23 -16.76 9.90 35.77
CA MET A 23 -16.68 10.08 34.31
C MET A 23 -16.02 8.84 33.70
N PRO A 24 -16.55 8.27 32.60
CA PRO A 24 -15.91 7.14 31.94
C PRO A 24 -14.47 7.53 31.55
N PRO A 25 -13.51 6.61 31.61
CA PRO A 25 -12.12 6.89 31.19
C PRO A 25 -12.12 7.36 29.76
N PRO A 26 -11.23 8.30 29.41
CA PRO A 26 -11.06 8.73 28.02
C PRO A 26 -10.74 7.50 27.12
N PRO A 27 -11.19 7.49 25.85
CA PRO A 27 -10.86 6.40 24.94
C PRO A 27 -9.33 6.27 24.81
N PRO A 28 -8.79 5.06 24.66
CA PRO A 28 -7.35 4.86 24.52
C PRO A 28 -6.83 5.61 23.29
N GLU A 29 -5.66 6.22 23.41
CA GLU A 29 -5.00 6.87 22.25
C GLU A 29 -4.71 5.85 21.15
N PRO A 30 -4.89 6.23 19.86
CA PRO A 30 -4.63 5.32 18.75
C PRO A 30 -3.14 4.94 18.73
N SER A 31 -2.85 3.67 18.48
CA SER A 31 -1.48 3.19 18.32
C SER A 31 -0.78 3.83 17.10
N ALA A 32 0.56 3.88 17.12
CA ALA A 32 1.34 4.38 15.98
C ALA A 32 1.02 3.63 14.67
N LEU A 33 0.67 2.34 14.76
CA LEU A 33 0.19 1.56 13.63
C LEU A 33 -1.17 2.05 13.12
N ALA A 34 -2.13 2.28 14.01
CA ALA A 34 -3.45 2.77 13.63
C ALA A 34 -3.37 4.15 12.95
N ILE A 35 -2.51 5.03 13.47
CA ILE A 35 -2.26 6.34 12.85
C ILE A 35 -1.68 6.17 11.44
N ALA A 36 -0.66 5.31 11.25
CA ALA A 36 -0.06 5.07 9.94
C ALA A 36 -1.10 4.54 8.93
N LEU A 37 -1.88 3.54 9.33
CA LEU A 37 -2.90 2.93 8.48
C LEU A 37 -4.01 3.93 8.08
N ALA A 38 -4.39 4.84 8.97
CA ALA A 38 -5.40 5.86 8.70
C ALA A 38 -4.94 6.90 7.66
N HIS A 39 -3.64 7.06 7.45
CA HIS A 39 -3.07 7.99 6.47
C HIS A 39 -2.79 7.36 5.10
N LEU A 40 -3.00 6.05 4.95
CA LEU A 40 -2.82 5.39 3.65
C LEU A 40 -3.91 5.83 2.65
N PRO A 41 -3.56 6.09 1.38
CA PRO A 41 -4.51 6.46 0.34
C PRO A 41 -5.33 5.27 -0.19
N PHE A 42 -5.26 4.12 0.47
CA PHE A 42 -5.97 2.89 0.18
C PHE A 42 -6.40 2.22 1.49
N ALA A 43 -7.30 1.25 1.41
CA ALA A 43 -7.91 0.62 2.58
C ALA A 43 -7.87 -0.91 2.48
N ASN A 44 -8.16 -1.57 3.60
CA ASN A 44 -8.20 -3.03 3.69
C ASN A 44 -9.19 -3.62 2.68
N GLY A 45 -8.75 -4.56 1.86
CA GLY A 45 -9.57 -5.21 0.84
C GLY A 45 -9.88 -4.35 -0.39
N GLU A 46 -9.19 -3.21 -0.58
CA GLU A 46 -9.32 -2.45 -1.83
C GLU A 46 -8.89 -3.32 -3.01
N ARG A 47 -9.71 -3.33 -4.07
CA ARG A 47 -9.43 -4.10 -5.28
C ARG A 47 -9.73 -3.30 -6.54
N LEU A 48 -8.73 -3.20 -7.42
CA LEU A 48 -8.78 -2.50 -8.69
C LEU A 48 -8.59 -3.52 -9.82
N GLU A 49 -9.57 -3.62 -10.71
CA GLU A 49 -9.55 -4.57 -11.82
C GLU A 49 -9.41 -3.83 -13.15
N TYR A 50 -8.51 -4.33 -13.99
CA TYR A 50 -8.14 -3.68 -15.25
C TYR A 50 -8.40 -4.59 -16.43
N GLN A 51 -8.80 -3.96 -17.54
CA GLN A 51 -8.67 -4.55 -18.87
C GLN A 51 -7.24 -4.32 -19.36
N VAL A 52 -6.56 -5.37 -19.80
CA VAL A 52 -5.23 -5.28 -20.42
C VAL A 52 -5.38 -5.27 -21.94
N LYS A 53 -4.71 -4.31 -22.59
CA LYS A 53 -4.66 -4.21 -24.04
C LYS A 53 -3.22 -4.19 -24.54
N TYR A 54 -2.99 -4.85 -25.67
CA TYR A 54 -1.79 -4.72 -26.48
C TYR A 54 -2.16 -3.94 -27.75
N GLY A 55 -1.67 -2.71 -27.86
CA GLY A 55 -2.22 -1.77 -28.83
C GLY A 55 -3.71 -1.53 -28.59
N PHE A 56 -4.55 -1.89 -29.57
CA PHE A 56 -6.02 -1.79 -29.48
C PHE A 56 -6.70 -3.12 -29.10
N LEU A 57 -5.98 -4.24 -29.12
CA LEU A 57 -6.52 -5.57 -28.82
C LEU A 57 -6.63 -5.80 -27.31
N GLY A 58 -7.81 -6.22 -26.86
CA GLY A 58 -7.97 -6.74 -25.49
C GLY A 58 -7.29 -8.10 -25.38
N VAL A 59 -6.28 -8.22 -24.51
CA VAL A 59 -5.46 -9.41 -24.40
C VAL A 59 -5.52 -10.06 -23.02
N GLY A 60 -6.20 -9.43 -22.04
CA GLY A 60 -6.27 -9.99 -20.70
C GLY A 60 -6.85 -9.05 -19.66
N ASN A 61 -6.57 -9.38 -18.41
CA ASN A 61 -6.98 -8.63 -17.24
C ASN A 61 -5.80 -8.49 -16.27
N ALA A 62 -5.84 -7.43 -15.44
CA ALA A 62 -4.94 -7.29 -14.31
C ALA A 62 -5.73 -6.91 -13.06
N THR A 63 -5.15 -7.17 -11.90
CA THR A 63 -5.72 -6.84 -10.60
C THR A 63 -4.66 -6.27 -9.70
N LEU A 64 -4.91 -5.12 -9.08
CA LEU A 64 -4.14 -4.57 -7.98
C LEU A 64 -5.02 -4.62 -6.73
N GLU A 65 -4.57 -5.29 -5.67
CA GLU A 65 -5.40 -5.57 -4.51
C GLU A 65 -4.62 -5.43 -3.20
N VAL A 66 -5.28 -4.88 -2.19
CA VAL A 66 -4.86 -4.92 -0.80
C VAL A 66 -5.52 -6.14 -0.17
N LEU A 67 -4.74 -7.17 0.15
CA LEU A 67 -5.22 -8.43 0.71
C LEU A 67 -5.53 -8.34 2.21
N GLY A 68 -4.85 -7.40 2.90
CA GLY A 68 -5.10 -7.15 4.31
C GLY A 68 -3.88 -6.68 5.08
N LEU A 69 -4.00 -6.76 6.40
CA LEU A 69 -2.90 -6.57 7.34
C LEU A 69 -2.41 -7.95 7.79
N ASP A 70 -1.11 -8.14 7.74
CA ASP A 70 -0.41 -9.38 8.07
C ASP A 70 0.81 -9.08 8.96
N SER A 71 1.61 -10.09 9.26
CA SER A 71 2.84 -9.97 10.04
C SER A 71 4.00 -10.68 9.35
N VAL A 72 5.13 -9.99 9.23
CA VAL A 72 6.39 -10.57 8.74
C VAL A 72 7.42 -10.49 9.86
N ARG A 73 7.85 -11.63 10.38
CA ARG A 73 8.81 -11.72 11.50
C ARG A 73 8.40 -10.86 12.71
N GLY A 74 7.08 -10.85 13.03
CA GLY A 74 6.51 -10.08 14.14
C GLY A 74 6.30 -8.58 13.85
N ALA A 75 6.70 -8.07 12.69
CA ALA A 75 6.41 -6.70 12.26
C ALA A 75 5.09 -6.64 11.48
N PRO A 76 4.18 -5.69 11.79
CA PRO A 76 2.95 -5.52 11.02
C PRO A 76 3.28 -5.10 9.58
N ALA A 77 2.59 -5.70 8.63
CA ALA A 77 2.79 -5.46 7.21
C ALA A 77 1.46 -5.38 6.45
N VAL A 78 1.34 -4.45 5.53
CA VAL A 78 0.28 -4.50 4.52
C VAL A 78 0.64 -5.59 3.52
N HIS A 79 -0.27 -6.54 3.33
CA HIS A 79 -0.16 -7.55 2.28
C HIS A 79 -0.94 -7.09 1.05
N ALA A 80 -0.27 -6.99 -0.07
CA ALA A 80 -0.84 -6.53 -1.33
C ALA A 80 -0.38 -7.39 -2.50
N SER A 81 -1.16 -7.41 -3.58
CA SER A 81 -0.84 -8.15 -4.79
C SER A 81 -1.07 -7.35 -6.06
N PHE A 82 -0.27 -7.63 -7.08
CA PHE A 82 -0.47 -7.19 -8.44
C PHE A 82 -0.38 -8.40 -9.38
N VAL A 83 -1.46 -8.69 -10.11
CA VAL A 83 -1.56 -9.86 -10.98
C VAL A 83 -1.90 -9.42 -12.38
N VAL A 84 -1.20 -9.94 -13.40
CA VAL A 84 -1.47 -9.70 -14.81
C VAL A 84 -1.66 -11.04 -15.50
N LYS A 85 -2.83 -11.25 -16.11
CA LYS A 85 -3.16 -12.48 -16.83
C LYS A 85 -3.68 -12.16 -18.22
N GLY A 86 -3.09 -12.80 -19.22
CA GLY A 86 -3.53 -12.59 -20.59
C GLY A 86 -2.55 -13.13 -21.62
N GLY A 87 -2.60 -12.53 -22.79
CA GLY A 87 -1.71 -12.88 -23.88
C GLY A 87 -2.43 -12.99 -25.21
N ILE A 88 -1.66 -13.35 -26.20
CA ILE A 88 -2.12 -13.69 -27.55
C ILE A 88 -1.78 -15.16 -27.80
N ARG A 89 -2.30 -15.73 -28.91
CA ARG A 89 -2.14 -17.18 -29.22
C ARG A 89 -0.71 -17.72 -29.11
N ILE A 90 0.29 -16.89 -29.37
CA ILE A 90 1.71 -17.27 -29.38
C ILE A 90 2.51 -16.78 -28.17
N TYR A 91 1.92 -15.96 -27.30
CA TYR A 91 2.59 -15.38 -26.14
C TYR A 91 1.60 -15.20 -24.97
N ARG A 92 1.79 -15.99 -23.94
CA ARG A 92 0.99 -15.93 -22.70
C ARG A 92 1.73 -15.12 -21.64
N VAL A 93 0.98 -14.40 -20.82
CA VAL A 93 1.43 -13.73 -19.61
C VAL A 93 0.54 -14.17 -18.46
N ASN A 94 1.17 -14.62 -17.38
CA ASN A 94 0.49 -14.96 -16.13
C ASN A 94 1.42 -14.62 -14.96
N ASP A 95 1.58 -13.33 -14.73
CA ASP A 95 2.49 -12.80 -13.72
C ASP A 95 1.76 -12.45 -12.44
N SER A 96 2.36 -12.76 -11.30
CA SER A 96 1.91 -12.29 -10.01
C SER A 96 3.07 -11.76 -9.16
N TYR A 97 2.77 -10.67 -8.47
CA TYR A 97 3.65 -9.99 -7.55
C TYR A 97 2.89 -9.84 -6.23
N GLU A 98 3.39 -10.44 -5.16
CA GLU A 98 2.88 -10.23 -3.81
C GLU A 98 3.92 -9.49 -2.99
N SER A 99 3.48 -8.57 -2.15
CA SER A 99 4.36 -7.74 -1.33
C SER A 99 3.78 -7.58 0.06
N TRP A 100 4.63 -7.71 1.06
CA TRP A 100 4.38 -7.37 2.46
C TRP A 100 5.27 -6.19 2.83
N PHE A 101 4.68 -5.03 3.09
CA PHE A 101 5.42 -3.81 3.37
C PHE A 101 4.95 -3.10 4.64
N ASP A 102 5.87 -2.46 5.34
CA ASP A 102 5.58 -1.66 6.53
C ASP A 102 4.63 -0.49 6.17
N PRO A 103 3.47 -0.35 6.83
CA PRO A 103 2.51 0.71 6.52
C PRO A 103 3.00 2.14 6.79
N ARG A 104 4.07 2.30 7.58
CA ARG A 104 4.65 3.61 7.94
C ARG A 104 5.66 4.10 6.91
N SER A 105 6.52 3.20 6.45
CA SER A 105 7.63 3.53 5.55
C SER A 105 7.44 3.03 4.11
N PHE A 106 6.49 2.12 3.86
CA PHE A 106 6.35 1.32 2.65
C PHE A 106 7.54 0.39 2.38
N SER A 107 8.46 0.24 3.34
CA SER A 107 9.60 -0.65 3.19
C SER A 107 9.12 -2.09 3.03
N THR A 108 9.52 -2.74 1.94
CA THR A 108 9.20 -4.16 1.71
C THR A 108 9.91 -5.03 2.74
N LEU A 109 9.16 -5.94 3.35
CA LEU A 109 9.65 -6.92 4.31
C LEU A 109 9.76 -8.33 3.68
N ARG A 110 8.86 -8.63 2.75
CA ARG A 110 8.84 -9.84 1.92
C ARG A 110 8.21 -9.55 0.57
N ALA A 111 8.66 -10.21 -0.49
CA ALA A 111 7.99 -10.17 -1.78
C ALA A 111 8.09 -11.53 -2.49
N ILE A 112 7.02 -11.92 -3.19
CA ILE A 112 6.99 -13.11 -4.04
C ILE A 112 6.70 -12.66 -5.47
N GLN A 113 7.49 -13.15 -6.41
CA GLN A 113 7.31 -12.91 -7.84
C GLN A 113 7.17 -14.25 -8.56
N ASN A 114 6.06 -14.44 -9.24
CA ASN A 114 5.88 -15.53 -10.18
C ASN A 114 5.69 -14.91 -11.56
N ILE A 115 6.63 -15.13 -12.46
CA ILE A 115 6.65 -14.60 -13.82
C ILE A 115 6.54 -15.77 -14.77
N ASP A 116 5.46 -15.83 -15.54
CA ASP A 116 5.20 -16.86 -16.56
C ASP A 116 4.84 -16.15 -17.87
N GLU A 117 5.87 -15.85 -18.65
CA GLU A 117 5.78 -15.09 -19.89
C GLU A 117 6.31 -15.92 -21.08
N GLY A 118 5.41 -16.41 -21.92
CA GLY A 118 5.77 -17.19 -23.10
C GLY A 118 6.53 -18.47 -22.78
N LYS A 119 7.85 -18.47 -22.90
CA LYS A 119 8.77 -19.57 -22.54
C LYS A 119 9.58 -19.28 -21.29
N TYR A 120 9.42 -18.10 -20.71
CA TYR A 120 10.11 -17.68 -19.50
C TYR A 120 9.24 -17.96 -18.30
N ASP A 121 9.71 -18.81 -17.38
CA ASP A 121 9.07 -19.13 -16.12
C ASP A 121 10.09 -18.92 -15.01
N ARG A 122 9.72 -18.10 -14.02
CA ARG A 122 10.60 -17.79 -12.91
C ARG A 122 9.82 -17.46 -11.64
N GLN A 123 10.11 -18.20 -10.59
CA GLN A 123 9.63 -17.91 -9.24
C GLN A 123 10.76 -17.34 -8.39
N ARG A 124 10.46 -16.29 -7.62
CA ARG A 124 11.37 -15.68 -6.65
C ARG A 124 10.63 -15.40 -5.36
N ASP A 125 11.26 -15.73 -4.25
CA ASP A 125 10.85 -15.35 -2.90
C ASP A 125 11.96 -14.49 -2.31
N PHE A 126 11.63 -13.24 -1.95
CA PHE A 126 12.55 -12.28 -1.38
C PHE A 126 12.20 -12.03 0.07
N GLU A 127 13.16 -12.23 0.96
CA GLU A 127 13.12 -11.79 2.35
C GLU A 127 13.99 -10.55 2.50
N PHE A 128 13.39 -9.43 2.95
CA PHE A 128 14.08 -8.17 3.15
C PHE A 128 14.34 -7.91 4.63
N PHE A 129 15.50 -7.39 4.93
CA PHE A 129 15.95 -7.04 6.28
C PHE A 129 16.36 -5.55 6.33
N PRO A 130 15.39 -4.61 6.35
CA PRO A 130 15.66 -3.16 6.23
C PRO A 130 16.61 -2.63 7.31
N ASN A 131 16.54 -3.16 8.53
CA ASN A 131 17.37 -2.78 9.66
C ASN A 131 18.89 -3.00 9.46
N ARG A 132 19.28 -3.85 8.50
CA ARG A 132 20.67 -4.11 8.12
C ARG A 132 20.94 -3.96 6.62
N THR A 133 19.97 -3.46 5.87
CA THR A 133 20.06 -3.22 4.41
C THR A 133 20.47 -4.46 3.61
N MET A 134 19.88 -5.62 3.94
CA MET A 134 20.16 -6.89 3.30
C MET A 134 18.88 -7.52 2.77
N LEU A 135 19.00 -8.39 1.76
CA LEU A 135 17.93 -9.24 1.25
C LEU A 135 18.46 -10.66 0.98
N SER A 136 17.57 -11.65 1.10
CA SER A 136 17.79 -13.03 0.64
C SER A 136 16.82 -13.32 -0.50
N GLU A 137 17.30 -13.91 -1.60
CA GLU A 137 16.48 -14.39 -2.72
C GLU A 137 16.46 -15.91 -2.72
N ASN A 138 15.27 -16.53 -2.57
CA ASN A 138 15.05 -17.98 -2.56
C ASN A 138 15.90 -18.71 -1.50
N GLY A 139 16.03 -18.13 -0.29
CA GLY A 139 16.80 -18.71 0.80
C GLY A 139 18.33 -18.73 0.60
N LYS A 140 18.84 -18.04 -0.43
CA LYS A 140 20.27 -17.90 -0.68
C LYS A 140 20.92 -16.96 0.36
N PRO A 141 22.26 -16.98 0.49
CA PRO A 141 22.97 -16.02 1.33
C PRO A 141 22.54 -14.58 1.05
N GLU A 142 22.46 -13.79 2.12
CA GLU A 142 22.04 -12.39 2.03
C GLU A 142 22.99 -11.57 1.16
N THR A 143 22.41 -10.66 0.40
CA THR A 143 23.11 -9.68 -0.44
C THR A 143 22.67 -8.27 -0.06
N PRO A 144 23.52 -7.24 -0.29
CA PRO A 144 23.15 -5.86 0.01
C PRO A 144 21.93 -5.38 -0.77
N THR A 145 21.09 -4.60 -0.10
CA THR A 145 19.98 -3.83 -0.69
C THR A 145 20.06 -2.38 -0.21
N VAL A 146 19.02 -1.60 -0.45
CA VAL A 146 18.92 -0.19 -0.03
C VAL A 146 18.19 -0.08 1.32
N ALA A 147 18.29 1.08 1.95
CA ALA A 147 17.41 1.42 3.07
C ALA A 147 15.97 1.58 2.56
N ASP A 148 15.00 1.10 3.35
CA ASP A 148 13.57 1.14 3.03
C ASP A 148 13.25 0.66 1.59
N PRO A 149 13.61 -0.59 1.24
CA PRO A 149 13.49 -1.10 -0.13
C PRO A 149 12.05 -1.16 -0.61
N LEU A 150 11.85 -0.88 -1.90
CA LEU A 150 10.58 -1.04 -2.60
C LEU A 150 10.74 -2.12 -3.67
N ASP A 151 9.82 -3.08 -3.70
CA ASP A 151 9.64 -4.03 -4.79
C ASP A 151 8.62 -3.49 -5.82
N GLU A 152 8.31 -4.27 -6.85
CA GLU A 152 7.45 -3.86 -7.95
C GLU A 152 6.01 -3.55 -7.51
N ALA A 153 5.46 -4.31 -6.56
CA ALA A 153 4.09 -4.10 -6.08
C ALA A 153 4.04 -2.96 -5.06
N SER A 154 4.91 -2.99 -4.03
CA SER A 154 4.96 -1.92 -3.01
C SER A 154 5.24 -0.55 -3.62
N PHE A 155 6.02 -0.49 -4.72
CA PHE A 155 6.27 0.75 -5.46
C PHE A 155 5.00 1.40 -6.00
N LEU A 156 4.05 0.62 -6.53
CA LEU A 156 2.77 1.15 -7.02
C LEU A 156 1.94 1.77 -5.88
N PHE A 157 1.95 1.15 -4.70
CA PHE A 157 1.28 1.69 -3.51
C PHE A 157 1.99 2.92 -2.96
N PHE A 158 3.34 2.91 -2.93
CA PHE A 158 4.15 4.04 -2.51
C PHE A 158 3.89 5.28 -3.38
N LEU A 159 3.78 5.14 -4.70
CA LEU A 159 3.46 6.25 -5.60
C LEU A 159 2.15 6.96 -5.27
N ARG A 160 1.19 6.26 -4.68
CA ARG A 160 -0.10 6.83 -4.26
C ARG A 160 0.04 7.72 -3.02
N SER A 161 1.09 7.52 -2.21
CA SER A 161 1.31 8.22 -0.93
C SER A 161 2.12 9.51 -1.06
N ILE A 162 2.87 9.69 -2.15
CA ILE A 162 3.71 10.87 -2.33
C ILE A 162 2.89 12.08 -2.83
N PRO A 163 3.31 13.32 -2.51
CA PRO A 163 2.66 14.51 -3.06
C PRO A 163 2.93 14.59 -4.56
N LEU A 164 1.87 14.46 -5.38
CA LEU A 164 1.97 14.50 -6.85
C LEU A 164 1.74 15.94 -7.35
N GLU A 165 2.76 16.80 -7.22
CA GLU A 165 2.72 18.19 -7.68
C GLU A 165 3.19 18.28 -9.14
N VAL A 166 2.35 18.78 -10.04
CA VAL A 166 2.67 18.93 -11.47
C VAL A 166 3.93 19.78 -11.66
N GLY A 167 4.82 19.31 -12.53
CA GLY A 167 6.13 19.93 -12.81
C GLY A 167 7.24 19.50 -11.85
N LYS A 168 6.94 18.76 -10.79
CA LYS A 168 7.95 18.23 -9.87
C LYS A 168 8.52 16.91 -10.36
N THR A 169 9.78 16.70 -10.04
CA THR A 169 10.47 15.41 -10.15
C THR A 169 10.94 14.99 -8.76
N TYR A 170 10.56 13.79 -8.36
CA TYR A 170 10.99 13.19 -7.11
C TYR A 170 12.03 12.11 -7.41
N GLU A 171 13.09 12.03 -6.62
CA GLU A 171 14.13 11.01 -6.74
C GLU A 171 14.19 10.17 -5.47
N PHE A 172 14.22 8.86 -5.64
CA PHE A 172 14.24 7.88 -4.56
C PHE A 172 15.31 6.83 -4.80
N ALA A 173 16.21 6.65 -3.83
CA ALA A 173 17.19 5.56 -3.83
C ALA A 173 16.62 4.30 -3.14
N ARG A 174 15.38 3.90 -3.52
CA ARG A 174 14.59 2.90 -2.80
C ARG A 174 14.24 1.65 -3.61
N TYR A 175 14.61 1.56 -4.88
CA TYR A 175 14.42 0.31 -5.60
C TYR A 175 15.38 -0.75 -5.02
N PHE A 176 14.86 -1.93 -4.72
CA PHE A 176 15.57 -2.96 -3.95
C PHE A 176 16.89 -3.46 -4.55
N ARG A 177 17.13 -3.19 -5.83
CA ARG A 177 18.41 -3.45 -6.50
C ARG A 177 19.22 -2.15 -6.54
N PRO A 178 20.28 -2.03 -5.73
CA PRO A 178 21.03 -0.78 -5.55
C PRO A 178 21.52 -0.15 -6.85
N GLU A 179 21.98 -0.97 -7.78
CA GLU A 179 22.53 -0.54 -9.08
C GLU A 179 21.53 0.12 -10.02
N LYS A 180 20.24 -0.01 -9.72
CA LYS A 180 19.15 0.55 -10.54
C LYS A 180 18.61 1.88 -10.00
N ASN A 181 19.20 2.39 -8.93
CA ASN A 181 18.84 3.68 -8.36
C ASN A 181 19.62 4.84 -8.99
N PRO A 182 19.15 6.09 -8.88
CA PRO A 182 17.86 6.46 -8.31
C PRO A 182 16.69 6.16 -9.26
N VAL A 183 15.51 5.91 -8.67
CA VAL A 183 14.24 5.95 -9.36
C VAL A 183 13.77 7.39 -9.42
N ARG A 184 13.41 7.88 -10.59
CA ARG A 184 12.81 9.21 -10.77
C ARG A 184 11.31 9.06 -11.03
N VAL A 185 10.52 9.91 -10.42
CA VAL A 185 9.07 10.03 -10.62
C VAL A 185 8.77 11.45 -11.07
N ILE A 186 8.45 11.61 -12.34
CA ILE A 186 8.17 12.90 -12.96
C ILE A 186 6.67 13.10 -12.98
N VAL A 187 6.17 14.15 -12.32
CA VAL A 187 4.75 14.52 -12.34
C VAL A 187 4.52 15.47 -13.51
N GLU A 188 3.91 14.96 -14.58
CA GLU A 188 3.90 15.66 -15.86
C GLU A 188 2.76 16.66 -16.00
N ARG A 189 1.50 16.22 -15.74
CA ARG A 189 0.31 17.02 -16.05
C ARG A 189 -0.92 16.52 -15.31
N LYS A 190 -1.96 17.35 -15.27
CA LYS A 190 -3.33 16.90 -15.02
C LYS A 190 -3.97 16.50 -16.34
N ASP A 191 -4.88 15.51 -16.28
CA ASP A 191 -5.59 15.00 -17.44
C ASP A 191 -7.01 14.56 -17.03
N THR A 192 -7.91 14.51 -17.98
CA THR A 192 -9.25 13.95 -17.77
C THR A 192 -9.47 12.80 -18.76
N ILE A 193 -9.49 11.59 -18.25
CA ILE A 193 -9.56 10.39 -19.07
C ILE A 193 -10.86 9.62 -18.89
N LYS A 194 -11.24 8.87 -19.92
CA LYS A 194 -12.36 7.93 -19.89
C LYS A 194 -11.84 6.50 -20.05
N VAL A 195 -12.17 5.66 -19.08
CA VAL A 195 -11.85 4.23 -19.05
C VAL A 195 -13.15 3.43 -18.83
N PRO A 196 -13.18 2.09 -18.92
CA PRO A 196 -14.40 1.31 -18.70
C PRO A 196 -15.10 1.59 -17.36
N ALA A 197 -14.36 1.89 -16.30
CA ALA A 197 -14.90 2.24 -14.97
C ALA A 197 -15.55 3.65 -14.91
N GLY A 198 -15.35 4.51 -15.91
CA GLY A 198 -15.93 5.86 -15.92
C GLY A 198 -14.97 6.93 -16.41
N LYS A 199 -15.33 8.20 -16.10
CA LYS A 199 -14.52 9.39 -16.39
C LYS A 199 -13.87 9.89 -15.11
N PHE A 200 -12.56 10.19 -15.15
CA PHE A 200 -11.76 10.58 -13.99
C PHE A 200 -10.89 11.80 -14.30
N ASN A 201 -10.84 12.73 -13.35
CA ASN A 201 -9.78 13.73 -13.30
C ASN A 201 -8.55 13.08 -12.68
N THR A 202 -7.39 13.23 -13.32
CA THR A 202 -6.18 12.47 -12.98
C THR A 202 -4.95 13.34 -12.98
N ILE A 203 -3.92 12.86 -12.27
CA ILE A 203 -2.54 13.35 -12.35
C ILE A 203 -1.73 12.26 -13.05
N VAL A 204 -0.95 12.67 -14.05
CA VAL A 204 -0.10 11.78 -14.84
C VAL A 204 1.31 11.82 -14.31
N VAL A 205 1.85 10.65 -14.00
CA VAL A 205 3.24 10.51 -13.55
C VAL A 205 4.01 9.56 -14.46
N ARG A 206 5.29 9.83 -14.64
CA ARG A 206 6.20 8.99 -15.40
C ARG A 206 7.34 8.50 -14.50
N PRO A 207 7.28 7.25 -14.03
CA PRO A 207 8.41 6.64 -13.34
C PRO A 207 9.52 6.26 -14.34
N VAL A 208 10.77 6.49 -13.93
CA VAL A 208 11.97 6.12 -14.70
C VAL A 208 12.91 5.34 -13.80
N ILE A 209 13.18 4.09 -14.16
CA ILE A 209 14.07 3.18 -13.43
C ILE A 209 15.20 2.75 -14.36
N LYS A 210 16.43 2.69 -13.88
CA LYS A 210 17.58 2.17 -14.64
C LYS A 210 17.48 0.66 -14.87
N THR A 211 16.49 0.23 -15.65
CA THR A 211 16.26 -1.19 -15.96
C THR A 211 15.73 -1.37 -17.37
N SER A 212 15.72 -2.61 -17.87
CA SER A 212 14.93 -2.99 -19.04
C SER A 212 13.49 -3.30 -18.57
N GLY A 213 12.49 -2.95 -19.36
CA GLY A 213 11.08 -3.24 -19.06
C GLY A 213 10.20 -2.00 -19.08
N ILE A 214 9.00 -2.14 -18.52
CA ILE A 214 7.93 -1.14 -18.60
C ILE A 214 8.36 0.23 -18.05
N PHE A 215 9.15 0.25 -16.99
CA PHE A 215 9.62 1.47 -16.32
C PHE A 215 11.07 1.82 -16.64
N GLY A 216 11.71 1.14 -17.63
CA GLY A 216 13.11 1.33 -17.94
C GLY A 216 13.41 2.63 -18.70
N GLU A 217 14.69 3.04 -18.72
CA GLU A 217 15.16 4.26 -19.40
C GLU A 217 14.85 4.31 -20.91
N GLY A 218 14.68 3.15 -21.55
CA GLY A 218 14.24 3.03 -22.96
C GLY A 218 12.75 2.82 -23.12
N GLY A 219 11.98 2.73 -22.02
CA GLY A 219 10.53 2.59 -22.00
C GLY A 219 9.85 3.91 -21.61
N HIS A 220 8.67 4.14 -22.19
CA HIS A 220 7.83 5.25 -21.78
C HIS A 220 6.61 4.66 -21.06
N ALA A 221 6.64 4.63 -19.71
CA ALA A 221 5.47 4.30 -18.93
C ALA A 221 4.86 5.58 -18.34
N GLU A 222 3.58 5.74 -18.51
CA GLU A 222 2.79 6.77 -17.84
C GLU A 222 1.74 6.09 -16.96
N ILE A 223 1.51 6.66 -15.78
CA ILE A 223 0.50 6.20 -14.83
C ILE A 223 -0.45 7.36 -14.54
N TRP A 224 -1.75 7.11 -14.64
CA TRP A 224 -2.81 8.05 -14.29
C TRP A 224 -3.37 7.68 -12.93
N PHE A 225 -3.15 8.51 -11.93
CA PHE A 225 -3.80 8.43 -10.63
C PHE A 225 -4.96 9.43 -10.54
N THR A 226 -6.04 9.10 -9.84
CA THR A 226 -7.10 10.08 -9.57
C THR A 226 -6.53 11.31 -8.86
N ASP A 227 -7.05 12.51 -9.21
CA ASP A 227 -6.69 13.78 -8.55
C ASP A 227 -7.52 14.00 -7.28
N ASP A 228 -7.49 13.03 -6.38
CA ASP A 228 -8.14 13.02 -5.08
C ASP A 228 -7.25 12.32 -4.02
N SER A 229 -7.72 12.24 -2.77
CA SER A 229 -6.97 11.63 -1.66
C SER A 229 -6.73 10.13 -1.81
N THR A 230 -7.52 9.42 -2.63
CA THR A 230 -7.36 7.96 -2.82
C THR A 230 -6.25 7.63 -3.80
N ARG A 231 -5.87 8.55 -4.69
CA ARG A 231 -4.84 8.31 -5.72
C ARG A 231 -5.04 6.96 -6.41
N THR A 232 -6.31 6.63 -6.75
CA THR A 232 -6.61 5.37 -7.43
C THR A 232 -5.88 5.29 -8.76
N LEU A 233 -5.18 4.19 -9.03
CA LEU A 233 -4.55 3.95 -10.32
C LEU A 233 -5.65 3.69 -11.37
N VAL A 234 -5.86 4.63 -12.30
CA VAL A 234 -6.93 4.56 -13.32
C VAL A 234 -6.43 3.93 -14.61
N GLN A 235 -5.19 4.24 -14.98
CA GLN A 235 -4.59 3.76 -16.22
C GLN A 235 -3.08 3.66 -16.07
N LEU A 236 -2.51 2.63 -16.70
CA LEU A 236 -1.08 2.52 -16.95
C LEU A 236 -0.88 2.30 -18.45
N LYS A 237 -0.07 3.12 -19.08
CA LYS A 237 0.37 2.92 -20.47
C LYS A 237 1.86 2.69 -20.48
N SER A 238 2.29 1.73 -21.26
CA SER A 238 3.69 1.39 -21.42
C SER A 238 4.02 1.21 -22.90
N SER A 239 5.02 1.94 -23.39
CA SER A 239 5.55 1.74 -24.72
C SER A 239 6.72 0.75 -24.65
N LEU A 240 6.60 -0.34 -25.37
CA LEU A 240 7.61 -1.37 -25.53
C LEU A 240 8.25 -1.26 -26.91
N LYS A 241 9.40 -1.91 -27.14
CA LYS A 241 10.06 -1.95 -28.46
C LYS A 241 9.14 -2.42 -29.60
N PHE A 242 8.17 -3.28 -29.28
CA PHE A 242 7.22 -3.86 -30.23
C PHE A 242 5.79 -3.64 -29.76
N GLY A 243 5.34 -2.37 -29.66
CA GLY A 243 3.97 -2.03 -29.31
C GLY A 243 3.81 -1.44 -27.91
N SER A 244 2.60 -1.49 -27.38
CA SER A 244 2.28 -0.94 -26.05
C SER A 244 1.44 -1.91 -25.25
N LEU A 245 1.75 -2.06 -23.97
CA LEU A 245 0.92 -2.77 -22.99
C LEU A 245 0.22 -1.75 -22.12
N ASN A 246 -1.10 -1.78 -22.10
CA ASN A 246 -1.89 -0.77 -21.42
C ASN A 246 -2.92 -1.43 -20.50
N LEU A 247 -3.05 -0.88 -19.30
CA LEU A 247 -4.06 -1.25 -18.32
C LEU A 247 -5.08 -0.13 -18.22
N TYR A 248 -6.38 -0.47 -18.26
CA TYR A 248 -7.49 0.47 -18.13
C TYR A 248 -8.43 0.00 -17.03
N LEU A 249 -8.64 0.81 -16.01
CA LEU A 249 -9.53 0.49 -14.89
C LEU A 249 -10.93 0.14 -15.42
N ARG A 250 -11.40 -1.06 -15.10
CA ARG A 250 -12.71 -1.58 -15.48
C ARG A 250 -13.68 -1.60 -14.31
N ASN A 251 -13.18 -1.97 -13.14
CA ASN A 251 -13.97 -2.06 -11.92
C ASN A 251 -13.10 -1.70 -10.71
N ARG A 252 -13.75 -1.17 -9.66
CA ARG A 252 -13.11 -0.93 -8.38
C ARG A 252 -14.03 -1.32 -7.24
N ARG A 253 -13.49 -1.96 -6.24
CA ARG A 253 -14.09 -2.16 -4.93
C ARG A 253 -13.30 -1.32 -3.93
N ALA A 254 -13.99 -0.41 -3.26
CA ALA A 254 -13.40 0.31 -2.14
C ALA A 254 -13.10 -0.68 -1.01
N GLY A 255 -12.01 -0.44 -0.30
CA GLY A 255 -11.70 -1.19 0.90
C GLY A 255 -12.57 -0.76 2.09
N THR A 256 -12.38 -1.45 3.20
CA THR A 256 -12.97 -1.15 4.51
C THR A 256 -11.92 -0.58 5.47
N ALA A 257 -12.36 -0.14 6.64
CA ALA A 257 -11.42 0.27 7.70
C ALA A 257 -10.45 -0.88 8.05
N TRP A 258 -9.25 -0.52 8.46
CA TRP A 258 -8.24 -1.47 8.89
C TRP A 258 -8.61 -2.12 10.23
N ASP A 259 -8.54 -3.45 10.30
CA ASP A 259 -8.64 -4.17 11.57
C ASP A 259 -7.25 -4.25 12.22
N THR A 260 -6.99 -3.32 13.13
CA THR A 260 -5.73 -3.28 13.86
C THR A 260 -5.63 -4.31 15.00
N ALA A 261 -6.74 -4.92 15.40
CA ALA A 261 -6.74 -5.96 16.43
C ALA A 261 -6.13 -7.27 15.91
N ALA A 262 -6.32 -7.58 14.63
CA ALA A 262 -5.77 -8.77 13.99
C ALA A 262 -4.22 -8.76 13.95
N ALA A 263 -3.60 -7.58 13.81
CA ALA A 263 -2.13 -7.46 13.71
C ALA A 263 -1.39 -7.65 15.06
N SER A 264 -2.09 -7.54 16.18
CA SER A 264 -1.50 -7.70 17.52
C SER A 264 -1.42 -9.16 18.00
N VAL A 265 -2.03 -10.10 17.27
CA VAL A 265 -2.27 -11.48 17.74
C VAL A 265 -1.45 -12.53 16.96
N ALA A 266 -0.77 -12.20 15.88
CA ALA A 266 0.01 -13.18 15.13
C ALA A 266 1.27 -13.58 15.91
N PRO A 267 1.36 -14.83 16.46
CA PRO A 267 2.61 -15.32 17.02
C PRO A 267 3.63 -15.49 15.88
N ALA A 268 4.88 -15.13 16.15
CA ALA A 268 6.00 -15.43 15.28
C ALA A 268 5.99 -16.94 14.95
N ARG A 269 5.81 -17.30 13.69
CA ARG A 269 6.06 -18.63 13.14
C ARG A 269 7.37 -18.62 12.41
#